data_dc85ad6591ad34e3eb9253160ca59f16
#
_entry.id   dc85ad6591ad34e3eb9253160ca59f16
#
_cell.length_a   1.000
_cell.length_b   1.000
_cell.length_c   1.000
_cell.angle_alpha   90.00
_cell.angle_beta   90.00
_cell.angle_gamma   90.00
#
_symmetry.space_group_name_H-M   'P 1'
#
loop_
_entity.id
_entity.type
_entity.pdbx_description
1 polymer ?
#
loop_
_entity_poly.entity_id
_entity_poly.type
_entity_poly.pdbx_seq_one_letter_code
_entity_poly.pdbx_strand_id
1 'polypeptide(L)'
;MKRILLTAVSLGVLGLVSPAIGADLPYAKAPVIAAPPVYDWTGVYVGAFGGGGLGNHNYNNANGPAGAANFTINYDSTGFIGGGEVGYNWQSGNYLMGVEADAFGSGIKGGDASQQLGVVDQSNLRWGGTLRARGGITVDRLLLFFTGGYSFGDILHTSTATGFPIDQFTNHQNGLTAGGGIAYAITNNVIGKLEYRYYDFGKYDRAGNPLTPNGQLPYSVVSTYSVVTIGFDFKFGGPVVAKY
;
A
#
# COMPACT_ATOMS: atom_id res chain seq x y z
N MET A 1 54.16 2.49 74.55
CA MET A 1 54.22 2.89 75.99
C MET A 1 52.91 3.54 76.35
N LYS A 2 52.38 3.09 77.50
CA LYS A 2 51.32 3.71 78.33
C LYS A 2 49.91 3.62 77.69
N ARG A 3 49.08 2.71 78.12
CA ARG A 3 48.35 2.44 79.40
C ARG A 3 47.52 3.62 79.87
N ILE A 4 46.27 3.32 80.14
CA ILE A 4 45.39 3.55 81.33
C ILE A 4 44.07 4.20 80.90
N LEU A 5 42.92 3.97 81.33
CA LEU A 5 42.15 3.11 82.26
C LEU A 5 40.70 3.58 82.20
N LEU A 6 39.79 2.69 82.21
CA LEU A 6 38.58 2.54 83.01
C LEU A 6 37.95 3.78 83.61
N THR A 7 36.64 4.00 83.36
CA THR A 7 35.67 3.92 84.48
C THR A 7 34.24 3.81 83.96
N ALA A 8 33.53 2.89 84.53
CA ALA A 8 32.11 2.65 84.38
C ALA A 8 31.30 3.68 85.13
N VAL A 9 30.18 4.16 84.52
CA VAL A 9 29.04 4.71 85.27
C VAL A 9 27.75 4.17 84.67
N SER A 10 27.23 3.23 85.41
CA SER A 10 25.83 2.74 85.23
C SER A 10 24.93 3.72 85.89
N LEU A 11 23.97 4.31 85.08
CA LEU A 11 22.79 4.93 85.68
C LEU A 11 21.58 4.56 84.77
N GLY A 12 20.68 3.81 85.39
CA GLY A 12 19.48 3.37 84.78
C GLY A 12 18.47 4.52 84.56
N VAL A 13 17.86 4.51 83.42
CA VAL A 13 16.63 5.29 83.18
C VAL A 13 15.54 4.33 82.71
N LEU A 14 14.59 4.13 83.60
CA LEU A 14 13.33 3.50 83.26
C LEU A 14 12.72 4.21 82.04
N GLY A 15 12.70 3.53 80.90
CA GLY A 15 12.04 4.00 79.69
C GLY A 15 10.54 3.87 79.79
N LEU A 16 9.86 4.91 79.52
CA LEU A 16 8.42 4.97 79.22
C LEU A 16 8.17 4.18 77.96
N VAL A 17 7.54 3.00 78.03
CA VAL A 17 6.96 2.28 76.92
C VAL A 17 5.73 3.04 76.48
N SER A 18 5.88 3.93 75.51
CA SER A 18 4.74 4.51 74.81
C SER A 18 4.20 3.43 73.86
N PRO A 19 2.93 3.07 73.94
CA PRO A 19 2.33 2.25 72.92
C PRO A 19 2.39 3.04 71.61
N ALA A 20 3.15 2.55 70.65
CA ALA A 20 3.07 3.03 69.26
C ALA A 20 1.67 2.69 68.75
N ILE A 21 0.77 3.63 68.79
CA ILE A 21 -0.47 3.57 68.05
C ILE A 21 -0.03 3.63 66.59
N GLY A 22 0.06 2.43 65.99
CA GLY A 22 0.19 2.31 64.54
C GLY A 22 -1.03 2.99 63.93
N ALA A 23 -0.84 4.21 63.47
CA ALA A 23 -1.82 4.83 62.61
C ALA A 23 -1.92 3.93 61.36
N ASP A 24 -2.95 3.14 61.27
CA ASP A 24 -3.42 2.54 59.99
C ASP A 24 -3.73 3.73 59.07
N LEU A 25 -2.68 4.23 58.43
CA LEU A 25 -2.88 5.12 57.29
C LEU A 25 -3.63 4.29 56.25
N PRO A 26 -4.81 4.74 55.84
CA PRO A 26 -5.53 4.04 54.79
C PRO A 26 -4.58 3.93 53.60
N TYR A 27 -4.24 2.72 53.21
CA TYR A 27 -3.43 2.44 52.04
C TYR A 27 -4.17 3.01 50.84
N ALA A 28 -3.86 4.26 50.48
CA ALA A 28 -4.40 4.87 49.28
C ALA A 28 -3.89 4.03 48.13
N LYS A 29 -4.74 3.18 47.57
CA LYS A 29 -4.46 2.41 46.38
C LYS A 29 -3.92 3.41 45.35
N ALA A 30 -2.64 3.28 44.99
CA ALA A 30 -2.04 4.16 44.00
C ALA A 30 -2.94 4.23 42.78
N PRO A 31 -3.21 5.41 42.21
CA PRO A 31 -4.04 5.52 41.03
C PRO A 31 -3.47 4.58 39.98
N VAL A 32 -4.30 3.66 39.48
CA VAL A 32 -3.92 2.81 38.35
C VAL A 32 -3.72 3.76 37.19
N ILE A 33 -2.47 4.01 36.84
CA ILE A 33 -2.15 4.74 35.61
C ILE A 33 -2.65 3.86 34.46
N ALA A 34 -3.83 4.21 33.92
CA ALA A 34 -4.35 3.52 32.75
C ALA A 34 -3.29 3.63 31.63
N ALA A 35 -2.88 2.49 31.09
CA ALA A 35 -2.01 2.48 29.93
C ALA A 35 -2.64 3.36 28.83
N PRO A 36 -1.83 4.18 28.13
CA PRO A 36 -2.36 4.99 27.06
C PRO A 36 -3.13 4.08 26.07
N PRO A 37 -4.30 4.52 25.60
CA PRO A 37 -5.11 3.71 24.69
C PRO A 37 -4.32 3.44 23.41
N VAL A 38 -4.07 2.18 23.11
CA VAL A 38 -3.47 1.73 21.84
C VAL A 38 -4.42 2.12 20.72
N TYR A 39 -3.87 2.61 19.59
CA TYR A 39 -4.69 2.97 18.43
C TYR A 39 -5.39 1.73 17.87
N ASP A 40 -6.70 1.81 17.68
CA ASP A 40 -7.51 0.75 17.05
C ASP A 40 -7.70 1.07 15.55
N TRP A 41 -7.17 0.20 14.71
CA TRP A 41 -7.27 0.28 13.25
C TRP A 41 -8.59 -0.24 12.70
N THR A 42 -9.42 -0.89 13.54
CA THR A 42 -10.70 -1.47 13.12
C THR A 42 -11.67 -0.39 12.66
N GLY A 43 -12.31 -0.62 11.54
CA GLY A 43 -13.36 0.25 11.03
C GLY A 43 -13.32 0.45 9.52
N VAL A 44 -14.38 1.08 9.02
CA VAL A 44 -14.49 1.53 7.63
C VAL A 44 -13.63 2.78 7.44
N TYR A 45 -13.01 2.87 6.29
CA TYR A 45 -12.30 4.10 5.87
C TYR A 45 -12.60 4.42 4.41
N VAL A 46 -12.46 5.67 4.08
CA VAL A 46 -12.42 6.18 2.71
C VAL A 46 -11.18 7.03 2.56
N GLY A 47 -10.57 7.00 1.39
CA GLY A 47 -9.34 7.71 1.16
C GLY A 47 -9.18 8.21 -0.26
N ALA A 48 -8.13 8.99 -0.43
CA ALA A 48 -7.64 9.43 -1.73
C ALA A 48 -6.13 9.24 -1.80
N PHE A 49 -5.64 8.93 -2.97
CA PHE A 49 -4.22 8.73 -3.19
C PHE A 49 -3.77 9.32 -4.52
N GLY A 50 -2.48 9.61 -4.62
CA GLY A 50 -1.82 10.04 -5.83
C GLY A 50 -0.36 9.61 -5.83
N GLY A 51 0.21 9.47 -7.02
CA GLY A 51 1.58 9.02 -7.14
C GLY A 51 2.09 8.95 -8.56
N GLY A 52 3.22 8.28 -8.72
CA GLY A 52 3.86 8.05 -10.00
C GLY A 52 4.02 6.56 -10.30
N GLY A 53 4.04 6.21 -11.55
CA GLY A 53 4.21 4.84 -11.99
C GLY A 53 5.07 4.70 -13.23
N LEU A 54 5.64 3.51 -13.32
CA LEU A 54 6.41 3.02 -14.46
C LEU A 54 5.68 1.79 -15.00
N GLY A 55 5.47 1.73 -16.29
CA GLY A 55 4.94 0.55 -16.98
C GLY A 55 6.00 -0.04 -17.90
N ASN A 56 6.04 -1.36 -17.97
CA ASN A 56 6.88 -2.09 -18.91
C ASN A 56 5.97 -2.87 -19.85
N HIS A 57 6.21 -2.73 -21.13
CA HIS A 57 5.45 -3.40 -22.18
C HIS A 57 6.37 -4.25 -23.00
N ASN A 58 6.05 -5.54 -23.09
CA ASN A 58 6.71 -6.48 -23.96
C ASN A 58 5.78 -6.86 -25.11
N TYR A 59 6.09 -6.37 -26.29
CA TYR A 59 5.38 -6.67 -27.52
C TYR A 59 6.11 -7.77 -28.26
N ASN A 60 5.43 -8.87 -28.55
CA ASN A 60 6.00 -10.02 -29.25
C ASN A 60 5.15 -10.37 -30.47
N ASN A 61 5.78 -10.38 -31.64
CA ASN A 61 5.19 -10.81 -32.90
C ASN A 61 5.81 -12.15 -33.32
N ALA A 62 5.60 -13.20 -32.54
CA ALA A 62 6.12 -14.54 -32.83
C ALA A 62 5.21 -15.38 -33.74
N ASN A 63 4.03 -14.88 -34.09
CA ASN A 63 2.99 -15.63 -34.85
C ASN A 63 2.76 -15.08 -36.24
N GLY A 64 3.74 -14.41 -36.83
CA GLY A 64 3.68 -13.96 -38.21
C GLY A 64 3.56 -15.10 -39.19
N PRO A 65 3.02 -14.90 -40.43
CA PRO A 65 3.05 -15.89 -41.47
C PRO A 65 4.48 -16.30 -41.79
N ALA A 66 4.66 -17.52 -42.30
CA ALA A 66 5.97 -18.06 -42.63
C ALA A 66 6.73 -17.08 -43.55
N GLY A 67 7.86 -16.57 -43.07
CA GLY A 67 8.68 -15.56 -43.76
C GLY A 67 8.65 -14.15 -43.14
N ALA A 68 7.75 -13.86 -42.21
CA ALA A 68 7.82 -12.62 -41.42
C ALA A 68 8.87 -12.76 -40.30
N ALA A 69 9.72 -11.77 -40.14
CA ALA A 69 10.70 -11.78 -39.07
C ALA A 69 9.98 -11.69 -37.72
N ASN A 70 10.26 -12.60 -36.81
CA ASN A 70 9.84 -12.48 -35.42
C ASN A 70 10.61 -11.31 -34.81
N PHE A 71 9.87 -10.37 -34.18
CA PHE A 71 10.50 -9.27 -33.46
C PHE A 71 9.86 -9.08 -32.10
N THR A 72 10.66 -8.63 -31.17
CA THR A 72 10.24 -8.26 -29.82
C THR A 72 10.59 -6.79 -29.62
N ILE A 73 9.61 -5.98 -29.20
CA ILE A 73 9.81 -4.59 -28.84
C ILE A 73 9.49 -4.45 -27.36
N ASN A 74 10.42 -3.88 -26.62
CA ASN A 74 10.21 -3.51 -25.22
C ASN A 74 10.19 -1.98 -25.14
N TYR A 75 9.20 -1.43 -24.49
CA TYR A 75 9.15 -0.01 -24.22
C TYR A 75 8.59 0.28 -22.83
N ASP A 76 9.03 1.41 -22.28
CA ASP A 76 8.64 1.86 -20.96
C ASP A 76 7.58 2.97 -21.08
N SER A 77 6.72 3.04 -20.09
CA SER A 77 5.75 4.12 -19.93
C SER A 77 5.90 4.74 -18.55
N THR A 78 5.67 6.04 -18.46
CA THR A 78 5.75 6.77 -17.19
C THR A 78 4.58 7.73 -17.06
N GLY A 79 4.22 8.07 -15.83
CA GLY A 79 3.18 9.05 -15.59
C GLY A 79 2.66 9.05 -14.19
N PHE A 80 1.60 9.82 -14.00
CA PHE A 80 0.93 9.96 -12.73
C PHE A 80 -0.32 9.08 -12.67
N ILE A 81 -0.68 8.69 -11.44
CA ILE A 81 -1.91 7.97 -11.10
C ILE A 81 -2.53 8.66 -9.89
N GLY A 82 -3.85 8.70 -9.83
CA GLY A 82 -4.58 9.22 -8.67
C GLY A 82 -6.01 8.72 -8.63
N GLY A 83 -6.52 8.53 -7.43
CA GLY A 83 -7.82 7.93 -7.25
C GLY A 83 -8.35 8.01 -5.84
N GLY A 84 -9.45 7.29 -5.64
CA GLY A 84 -10.09 7.13 -4.34
C GLY A 84 -10.19 5.66 -3.97
N GLU A 85 -10.29 5.41 -2.68
CA GLU A 85 -10.38 4.07 -2.12
C GLU A 85 -11.38 4.02 -0.97
N VAL A 86 -11.91 2.84 -0.74
CA VAL A 86 -12.75 2.50 0.40
C VAL A 86 -12.33 1.14 0.91
N GLY A 87 -12.31 0.97 2.22
CA GLY A 87 -11.95 -0.31 2.81
C GLY A 87 -12.50 -0.49 4.22
N TYR A 88 -12.30 -1.71 4.70
CA TYR A 88 -12.59 -2.10 6.07
C TYR A 88 -11.40 -2.86 6.64
N ASN A 89 -10.95 -2.43 7.80
CA ASN A 89 -9.91 -3.09 8.57
C ASN A 89 -10.52 -3.78 9.79
N TRP A 90 -9.99 -4.94 10.12
CA TRP A 90 -10.25 -5.66 11.34
C TRP A 90 -8.92 -5.96 12.05
N GLN A 91 -8.76 -5.47 13.26
CA GLN A 91 -7.57 -5.67 14.09
C GLN A 91 -7.87 -6.66 15.22
N SER A 92 -6.93 -7.59 15.42
CA SER A 92 -6.91 -8.49 16.57
C SER A 92 -5.50 -8.52 17.17
N GLY A 93 -5.34 -7.92 18.33
CA GLY A 93 -4.00 -7.68 18.89
C GLY A 93 -3.15 -6.80 17.97
N ASN A 94 -2.00 -7.28 17.57
CA ASN A 94 -1.09 -6.58 16.66
C ASN A 94 -1.27 -6.98 15.19
N TYR A 95 -2.24 -7.85 14.87
CA TYR A 95 -2.49 -8.28 13.51
C TYR A 95 -3.70 -7.56 12.92
N LEU A 96 -3.56 -7.17 11.68
CA LEU A 96 -4.61 -6.52 10.92
C LEU A 96 -4.94 -7.35 9.68
N MET A 97 -6.21 -7.51 9.41
CA MET A 97 -6.76 -8.02 8.16
C MET A 97 -7.78 -7.02 7.61
N GLY A 98 -7.96 -6.98 6.32
CA GLY A 98 -8.91 -6.05 5.72
C GLY A 98 -9.20 -6.35 4.27
N VAL A 99 -10.16 -5.62 3.75
CA VAL A 99 -10.52 -5.59 2.32
C VAL A 99 -10.56 -4.14 1.86
N GLU A 100 -10.12 -3.92 0.63
CA GLU A 100 -10.03 -2.57 0.05
C GLU A 100 -10.44 -2.62 -1.41
N ALA A 101 -11.21 -1.64 -1.85
CA ALA A 101 -11.53 -1.41 -3.25
C ALA A 101 -11.11 0.01 -3.62
N ASP A 102 -10.54 0.17 -4.81
CA ASP A 102 -10.17 1.47 -5.33
C ASP A 102 -10.56 1.66 -6.80
N ALA A 103 -10.64 2.93 -7.19
CA ALA A 103 -10.75 3.34 -8.58
C ALA A 103 -9.81 4.52 -8.81
N PHE A 104 -9.14 4.52 -9.95
CA PHE A 104 -8.13 5.52 -10.28
C PHE A 104 -8.18 5.95 -11.75
N GLY A 105 -7.80 7.20 -11.99
CA GLY A 105 -7.40 7.71 -13.29
C GLY A 105 -5.89 7.68 -13.43
N SER A 106 -5.39 7.50 -14.64
CA SER A 106 -3.97 7.44 -14.92
C SER A 106 -3.59 8.27 -16.14
N GLY A 107 -2.43 8.87 -16.07
CA GLY A 107 -1.74 9.53 -17.19
C GLY A 107 -0.45 8.80 -17.57
N ILE A 108 -0.31 7.51 -17.20
CA ILE A 108 0.86 6.71 -17.56
C ILE A 108 0.79 6.44 -19.06
N LYS A 109 1.76 6.99 -19.79
CA LYS A 109 1.87 6.91 -21.25
C LYS A 109 3.27 6.53 -21.63
N GLY A 110 3.39 5.68 -22.62
CA GLY A 110 4.66 5.32 -23.22
C GLY A 110 4.46 4.80 -24.62
N GLY A 111 5.51 4.82 -25.39
CA GLY A 111 5.52 4.31 -26.73
C GLY A 111 6.94 4.23 -27.26
N ASP A 112 7.13 3.39 -28.23
CA ASP A 112 8.35 3.30 -29.00
C ASP A 112 8.06 3.70 -30.46
N ALA A 113 8.92 4.55 -31.01
CA ALA A 113 8.99 4.79 -32.43
C ALA A 113 9.96 3.78 -33.01
N SER A 114 9.48 2.64 -33.48
CA SER A 114 10.33 1.71 -34.22
C SER A 114 10.67 2.34 -35.57
N GLN A 115 11.78 3.06 -35.62
CA GLN A 115 12.25 3.76 -36.81
C GLN A 115 12.48 2.85 -38.01
N GLN A 116 12.61 1.55 -37.77
CA GLN A 116 12.82 0.56 -38.84
C GLN A 116 11.57 0.29 -39.69
N LEU A 117 10.37 0.54 -39.16
CA LEU A 117 9.11 0.27 -39.84
C LEU A 117 8.23 1.51 -40.04
N GLY A 118 8.65 2.68 -39.56
CA GLY A 118 7.84 3.90 -39.60
C GLY A 118 6.54 3.79 -38.77
N VAL A 119 6.52 2.90 -37.80
CA VAL A 119 5.36 2.64 -36.92
C VAL A 119 5.68 3.20 -35.54
N VAL A 120 4.72 3.92 -34.97
CA VAL A 120 4.75 4.41 -33.59
C VAL A 120 3.62 3.73 -32.83
N ASP A 121 3.98 2.89 -31.87
CA ASP A 121 3.04 2.24 -30.97
C ASP A 121 3.02 2.95 -29.62
N GLN A 122 1.83 3.29 -29.13
CA GLN A 122 1.61 3.95 -27.85
C GLN A 122 0.60 3.17 -27.02
N SER A 123 0.89 3.02 -25.73
CA SER A 123 -0.04 2.49 -24.76
C SER A 123 -0.30 3.53 -23.66
N ASN A 124 -1.58 3.72 -23.35
CA ASN A 124 -2.03 4.67 -22.36
C ASN A 124 -3.02 4.00 -21.41
N LEU A 125 -2.62 3.79 -20.16
CA LEU A 125 -3.52 3.38 -19.09
C LEU A 125 -4.38 4.59 -18.71
N ARG A 126 -5.69 4.52 -18.97
CA ARG A 126 -6.61 5.65 -18.76
C ARG A 126 -7.22 5.65 -17.36
N TRP A 127 -7.82 4.54 -16.99
CA TRP A 127 -8.45 4.36 -15.70
C TRP A 127 -8.46 2.87 -15.33
N GLY A 128 -8.66 2.59 -14.08
CA GLY A 128 -8.76 1.23 -13.57
C GLY A 128 -9.26 1.20 -12.13
N GLY A 129 -9.28 0.02 -11.58
CA GLY A 129 -9.63 -0.21 -10.20
C GLY A 129 -9.12 -1.54 -9.70
N THR A 130 -9.18 -1.73 -8.40
CA THR A 130 -8.77 -2.98 -7.76
C THR A 130 -9.74 -3.42 -6.67
N LEU A 131 -9.76 -4.73 -6.42
CA LEU A 131 -10.35 -5.33 -5.23
C LEU A 131 -9.29 -6.19 -4.56
N ARG A 132 -8.91 -5.83 -3.33
CA ARG A 132 -7.76 -6.40 -2.66
C ARG A 132 -8.06 -6.85 -1.24
N ALA A 133 -7.43 -7.96 -0.83
CA ALA A 133 -7.24 -8.28 0.57
C ALA A 133 -6.03 -7.51 1.10
N ARG A 134 -6.06 -7.15 2.37
CA ARG A 134 -5.01 -6.45 3.10
C ARG A 134 -4.65 -7.23 4.35
N GLY A 135 -3.36 -7.37 4.64
CA GLY A 135 -2.85 -7.97 5.86
C GLY A 135 -1.70 -7.15 6.41
N GLY A 136 -1.54 -7.10 7.75
CA GLY A 136 -0.47 -6.28 8.30
C GLY A 136 -0.22 -6.50 9.79
N ILE A 137 0.81 -5.81 10.27
CA ILE A 137 1.22 -5.78 11.67
C ILE A 137 1.18 -4.33 12.16
N THR A 138 0.50 -4.12 13.28
CA THR A 138 0.35 -2.82 13.91
C THR A 138 1.29 -2.67 15.10
N VAL A 139 1.94 -1.51 15.20
CA VAL A 139 2.70 -1.09 16.36
C VAL A 139 2.17 0.30 16.74
N ASP A 140 1.22 0.35 17.66
CA ASP A 140 0.47 1.55 18.02
C ASP A 140 -0.10 2.26 16.78
N ARG A 141 0.38 3.43 16.44
CA ARG A 141 -0.07 4.26 15.32
C ARG A 141 0.61 3.93 13.99
N LEU A 142 1.52 2.98 13.96
CA LEU A 142 2.20 2.52 12.75
C LEU A 142 1.62 1.17 12.29
N LEU A 143 1.33 1.07 11.00
CA LEU A 143 0.91 -0.17 10.34
C LEU A 143 1.87 -0.46 9.20
N LEU A 144 2.48 -1.65 9.23
CA LEU A 144 3.15 -2.26 8.09
C LEU A 144 2.16 -3.21 7.43
N PHE A 145 1.93 -3.07 6.14
CA PHE A 145 0.92 -3.87 5.46
C PHE A 145 1.38 -4.38 4.09
N PHE A 146 0.73 -5.44 3.66
CA PHE A 146 0.76 -5.95 2.30
C PHE A 146 -0.67 -6.08 1.77
N THR A 147 -0.80 -6.02 0.45
CA THR A 147 -2.07 -6.14 -0.26
C THR A 147 -1.92 -7.10 -1.43
N GLY A 148 -3.00 -7.75 -1.80
CA GLY A 148 -3.04 -8.59 -2.99
C GLY A 148 -4.47 -8.81 -3.44
N GLY A 149 -4.66 -8.87 -4.76
CA GLY A 149 -6.01 -9.00 -5.29
C GLY A 149 -6.10 -8.90 -6.79
N TYR A 150 -7.28 -8.56 -7.23
CA TYR A 150 -7.67 -8.46 -8.62
C TYR A 150 -7.64 -7.00 -9.08
N SER A 151 -7.17 -6.78 -10.31
CA SER A 151 -7.15 -5.48 -10.96
C SER A 151 -7.87 -5.52 -12.30
N PHE A 152 -8.47 -4.42 -12.67
CA PHE A 152 -9.08 -4.21 -13.98
C PHE A 152 -8.76 -2.80 -14.47
N GLY A 153 -8.69 -2.62 -15.78
CA GLY A 153 -8.39 -1.30 -16.34
C GLY A 153 -8.59 -1.24 -17.85
N ASP A 154 -8.70 -0.02 -18.33
CA ASP A 154 -8.78 0.30 -19.74
C ASP A 154 -7.44 0.82 -20.25
N ILE A 155 -6.87 0.08 -21.19
CA ILE A 155 -5.65 0.48 -21.87
C ILE A 155 -5.99 0.87 -23.30
N LEU A 156 -5.70 2.11 -23.64
CA LEU A 156 -5.83 2.61 -25.02
C LEU A 156 -4.52 2.37 -25.75
N HIS A 157 -4.58 1.56 -26.80
CA HIS A 157 -3.49 1.33 -27.73
C HIS A 157 -3.71 2.18 -28.98
N THR A 158 -2.67 2.87 -29.40
CA THR A 158 -2.67 3.67 -30.64
C THR A 158 -1.45 3.28 -31.46
N SER A 159 -1.69 2.81 -32.68
CA SER A 159 -0.62 2.49 -33.64
C SER A 159 -0.74 3.46 -34.82
N THR A 160 0.35 4.14 -35.12
CA THR A 160 0.42 5.12 -36.23
C THR A 160 1.56 4.71 -37.16
N ALA A 161 1.25 4.56 -38.45
CA ALA A 161 2.25 4.32 -39.48
C ALA A 161 2.18 5.44 -40.53
N THR A 162 3.34 5.84 -41.06
CA THR A 162 3.40 6.87 -42.10
C THR A 162 2.65 6.45 -43.36
N GLY A 163 1.67 7.22 -43.75
CA GLY A 163 0.84 6.95 -44.94
C GLY A 163 -0.34 6.01 -44.73
N PHE A 164 -0.61 5.58 -43.49
CA PHE A 164 -1.73 4.70 -43.14
C PHE A 164 -2.67 5.35 -42.12
N PRO A 165 -3.94 4.95 -42.08
CA PRO A 165 -4.87 5.42 -41.04
C PRO A 165 -4.41 4.97 -39.65
N ILE A 166 -4.67 5.83 -38.64
CA ILE A 166 -4.40 5.53 -37.25
C ILE A 166 -5.26 4.35 -36.82
N ASP A 167 -4.66 3.28 -36.31
CA ASP A 167 -5.36 2.17 -35.66
C ASP A 167 -5.41 2.46 -34.15
N GLN A 168 -6.63 2.65 -33.63
CA GLN A 168 -6.88 2.96 -32.25
C GLN A 168 -7.92 2.00 -31.69
N PHE A 169 -7.60 1.33 -30.59
CA PHE A 169 -8.53 0.46 -29.90
C PHE A 169 -8.33 0.53 -28.39
N THR A 170 -9.43 0.42 -27.67
CA THR A 170 -9.43 0.31 -26.22
C THR A 170 -9.60 -1.16 -25.85
N ASN A 171 -8.78 -1.62 -24.94
CA ASN A 171 -8.83 -2.97 -24.43
C ASN A 171 -9.10 -2.96 -22.92
N HIS A 172 -10.15 -3.67 -22.52
CA HIS A 172 -10.43 -3.96 -21.11
C HIS A 172 -9.55 -5.11 -20.67
N GLN A 173 -8.60 -4.84 -19.81
CA GLN A 173 -7.69 -5.85 -19.28
C GLN A 173 -7.98 -6.11 -17.81
N ASN A 174 -7.84 -7.39 -17.47
CA ASN A 174 -7.97 -7.88 -16.11
C ASN A 174 -6.64 -8.49 -15.69
N GLY A 175 -6.31 -8.39 -14.42
CA GLY A 175 -5.04 -8.89 -13.94
C GLY A 175 -5.01 -9.07 -12.44
N LEU A 176 -3.81 -9.31 -11.96
CA LEU A 176 -3.53 -9.41 -10.54
C LEU A 176 -2.74 -8.18 -10.08
N THR A 177 -2.90 -7.83 -8.82
CA THR A 177 -2.11 -6.79 -8.18
C THR A 177 -1.59 -7.29 -6.84
N ALA A 178 -0.37 -6.89 -6.52
CA ALA A 178 0.25 -7.10 -5.23
C ALA A 178 0.96 -5.83 -4.79
N GLY A 179 0.97 -5.55 -3.50
CA GLY A 179 1.59 -4.34 -3.00
C GLY A 179 1.92 -4.44 -1.52
N GLY A 180 2.49 -3.38 -1.00
CA GLY A 180 2.78 -3.23 0.41
C GLY A 180 3.24 -1.83 0.73
N GLY A 181 3.16 -1.49 2.00
CA GLY A 181 3.47 -0.14 2.42
C GLY A 181 3.44 0.06 3.91
N ILE A 182 3.50 1.32 4.26
CA ILE A 182 3.38 1.79 5.63
C ILE A 182 2.22 2.78 5.74
N ALA A 183 1.51 2.72 6.85
CA ALA A 183 0.49 3.71 7.18
C ALA A 183 0.70 4.20 8.62
N TYR A 184 0.43 5.48 8.84
CA TYR A 184 0.56 6.12 10.15
C TYR A 184 -0.71 6.87 10.50
N ALA A 185 -1.27 6.57 11.66
CA ALA A 185 -2.44 7.25 12.20
C ALA A 185 -2.05 8.63 12.77
N ILE A 186 -2.14 9.67 11.95
CA ILE A 186 -1.80 11.05 12.27
C ILE A 186 -2.72 11.56 13.39
N THR A 187 -3.99 11.27 13.27
CA THR A 187 -5.02 11.50 14.30
C THR A 187 -5.81 10.21 14.53
N ASN A 188 -6.85 10.25 15.32
CA ASN A 188 -7.73 9.10 15.53
C ASN A 188 -8.53 8.73 14.25
N ASN A 189 -8.73 9.69 13.36
CA ASN A 189 -9.53 9.50 12.15
C ASN A 189 -8.73 9.69 10.85
N VAL A 190 -7.58 10.36 10.89
CA VAL A 190 -6.76 10.62 9.69
C VAL A 190 -5.52 9.75 9.69
N ILE A 191 -5.34 9.02 8.61
CA ILE A 191 -4.23 8.09 8.37
C ILE A 191 -3.49 8.56 7.14
N GLY A 192 -2.17 8.71 7.24
CA GLY A 192 -1.28 8.90 6.08
C GLY A 192 -0.73 7.56 5.63
N LYS A 193 -0.56 7.35 4.34
CA LYS A 193 -0.16 6.09 3.74
C LYS A 193 0.87 6.30 2.65
N LEU A 194 1.88 5.44 2.60
CA LEU A 194 2.81 5.28 1.48
C LEU A 194 2.76 3.83 1.03
N GLU A 195 2.46 3.59 -0.23
CA GLU A 195 2.26 2.25 -0.77
C GLU A 195 2.97 2.07 -2.11
N TYR A 196 3.63 0.94 -2.30
CA TYR A 196 4.08 0.42 -3.58
C TYR A 196 3.09 -0.63 -4.06
N ARG A 197 2.71 -0.57 -5.35
CA ARG A 197 1.82 -1.52 -6.01
C ARG A 197 2.42 -2.00 -7.32
N TYR A 198 2.33 -3.29 -7.53
CA TYR A 198 2.64 -3.94 -8.78
C TYR A 198 1.36 -4.47 -9.41
N TYR A 199 1.17 -4.19 -10.69
CA TYR A 199 0.05 -4.65 -11.48
C TYR A 199 0.57 -5.53 -12.60
N ASP A 200 -0.04 -6.70 -12.78
CA ASP A 200 0.20 -7.60 -13.90
C ASP A 200 -1.14 -7.82 -14.59
N PHE A 201 -1.32 -7.18 -15.73
CA PHE A 201 -2.53 -7.31 -16.56
C PHE A 201 -2.46 -8.53 -17.49
N GLY A 202 -1.42 -9.37 -17.34
CA GLY A 202 -1.28 -10.58 -18.11
C GLY A 202 -0.95 -10.35 -19.59
N LYS A 203 -1.18 -11.38 -20.36
CA LYS A 203 -0.92 -11.42 -21.80
C LYS A 203 -2.22 -11.14 -22.56
N TYR A 204 -2.16 -10.20 -23.49
CA TYR A 204 -3.22 -9.95 -24.45
C TYR A 204 -2.78 -10.42 -25.83
N ASP A 205 -3.56 -11.32 -26.45
CA ASP A 205 -3.32 -11.82 -27.78
C ASP A 205 -4.30 -11.15 -28.76
N ARG A 206 -3.77 -10.47 -29.77
CA ARG A 206 -4.56 -9.88 -30.85
C ARG A 206 -4.41 -10.71 -32.13
N ALA A 207 -5.51 -11.10 -32.72
CA ALA A 207 -5.53 -11.68 -34.06
C ALA A 207 -5.12 -10.62 -35.10
N GLY A 208 -4.34 -11.01 -36.08
CA GLY A 208 -3.99 -10.13 -37.19
C GLY A 208 -5.22 -9.68 -37.96
N ASN A 209 -5.16 -8.48 -38.54
CA ASN A 209 -6.20 -7.98 -39.43
C ASN A 209 -5.66 -7.91 -40.87
N PRO A 210 -6.03 -8.87 -41.74
CA PRO A 210 -5.52 -8.90 -43.12
C PRO A 210 -6.06 -7.75 -43.99
N LEU A 211 -7.07 -7.02 -43.52
CA LEU A 211 -7.67 -5.88 -44.24
C LEU A 211 -6.92 -4.56 -44.02
N THR A 212 -5.96 -4.50 -43.15
CA THR A 212 -5.07 -3.33 -43.02
C THR A 212 -4.02 -3.39 -44.10
N PRO A 213 -3.60 -2.25 -44.70
CA PRO A 213 -2.64 -2.21 -45.81
C PRO A 213 -1.30 -2.90 -45.52
N ASN A 214 -0.94 -3.07 -44.27
CA ASN A 214 0.28 -3.76 -43.84
C ASN A 214 0.02 -5.19 -43.33
N GLY A 215 -1.21 -5.74 -43.51
CA GLY A 215 -1.53 -7.07 -43.00
C GLY A 215 -1.10 -7.22 -41.55
N GLN A 216 -1.76 -6.52 -40.64
CA GLN A 216 -1.35 -6.55 -39.22
C GLN A 216 -1.20 -7.99 -38.75
N LEU A 217 0.03 -8.37 -38.45
CA LEU A 217 0.36 -9.73 -38.00
C LEU A 217 -0.22 -9.94 -36.58
N PRO A 218 -0.59 -11.18 -36.23
CA PRO A 218 -0.99 -11.51 -34.87
C PRO A 218 0.14 -11.16 -33.90
N TYR A 219 -0.20 -10.52 -32.79
CA TYR A 219 0.79 -10.16 -31.76
C TYR A 219 0.27 -10.36 -30.36
N SER A 220 1.17 -10.44 -29.42
CA SER A 220 0.85 -10.47 -28.00
C SER A 220 1.55 -9.35 -27.25
N VAL A 221 0.85 -8.79 -26.29
CA VAL A 221 1.38 -7.74 -25.40
C VAL A 221 1.23 -8.19 -23.96
N VAL A 222 2.32 -8.13 -23.21
CA VAL A 222 2.32 -8.27 -21.75
C VAL A 222 2.54 -6.88 -21.16
N SER A 223 1.63 -6.44 -20.30
CA SER A 223 1.70 -5.12 -19.68
C SER A 223 1.78 -5.23 -18.17
N THR A 224 2.84 -4.69 -17.59
CA THR A 224 3.03 -4.63 -16.14
C THR A 224 3.28 -3.19 -15.70
N TYR A 225 2.85 -2.84 -14.50
CA TYR A 225 3.05 -1.49 -13.95
C TYR A 225 3.54 -1.57 -12.51
N SER A 226 4.50 -0.70 -12.18
CA SER A 226 5.00 -0.45 -10.84
C SER A 226 4.65 0.97 -10.43
N VAL A 227 3.95 1.13 -9.32
CA VAL A 227 3.40 2.42 -8.89
C VAL A 227 3.75 2.68 -7.43
N VAL A 228 4.18 3.90 -7.13
CA VAL A 228 4.34 4.40 -5.75
C VAL A 228 3.31 5.50 -5.52
N THR A 229 2.53 5.36 -4.45
CA THR A 229 1.48 6.31 -4.09
C THR A 229 1.62 6.79 -2.65
N ILE A 230 1.23 8.06 -2.46
CA ILE A 230 0.96 8.63 -1.15
C ILE A 230 -0.54 8.84 -1.06
N GLY A 231 -1.15 8.50 0.07
CA GLY A 231 -2.58 8.62 0.30
C GLY A 231 -2.91 9.10 1.69
N PHE A 232 -4.14 9.56 1.82
CA PHE A 232 -4.76 9.91 3.11
C PHE A 232 -6.11 9.24 3.20
N ASP A 233 -6.32 8.53 4.32
CA ASP A 233 -7.57 7.86 4.62
C ASP A 233 -8.26 8.54 5.79
N PHE A 234 -9.57 8.63 5.72
CA PHE A 234 -10.43 9.03 6.82
C PHE A 234 -11.15 7.80 7.35
N LYS A 235 -10.81 7.40 8.58
CA LYS A 235 -11.43 6.27 9.28
C LYS A 235 -12.68 6.74 10.02
N PHE A 236 -13.79 6.06 9.79
CA PHE A 236 -15.03 6.25 10.52
C PHE A 236 -15.00 5.43 11.83
N GLY A 237 -15.60 5.98 12.88
CA GLY A 237 -15.57 5.38 14.20
C GLY A 237 -14.42 5.94 15.05
N GLY A 238 -14.75 6.40 16.24
CA GLY A 238 -13.79 6.84 17.26
C GLY A 238 -13.30 5.65 18.07
N PRO A 239 -12.32 5.86 18.97
CA PRO A 239 -11.89 4.83 19.90
C PRO A 239 -13.11 4.42 20.74
N VAL A 240 -13.33 3.10 20.83
CA VAL A 240 -14.33 2.56 21.77
C VAL A 240 -13.81 2.85 23.17
N VAL A 241 -14.26 3.94 23.77
CA VAL A 241 -13.99 4.20 25.19
C VAL A 241 -14.87 3.24 25.96
N ALA A 242 -14.29 2.16 26.47
CA ALA A 242 -14.97 1.30 27.40
C ALA A 242 -15.38 2.16 28.61
N LYS A 243 -16.65 2.45 28.75
CA LYS A 243 -17.20 2.98 30.01
C LYS A 243 -17.21 1.82 31.00
N TYR A 244 -16.35 1.90 32.01
CA TYR A 244 -16.42 1.09 33.23
C TYR A 244 -17.39 1.69 34.21
#